data_cf69f402464fa499d2c247664f2bba73
#
_entry.id   cf69f402464fa499d2c247664f2bba73
#
_cell.length_a   1.000
_cell.length_b   1.000
_cell.length_c   1.000
_cell.angle_alpha   90.00
_cell.angle_beta   90.00
_cell.angle_gamma   90.00
#
_symmetry.space_group_name_H-M   'P 1'
#
loop_
_entity.id
_entity.type
_entity.pdbx_description
1 polymer ?
#
loop_
_entity_poly.entity_id
_entity_poly.type
_entity_poly.pdbx_seq_one_letter_code
_entity_poly.pdbx_strand_id
1 'polypeptide(L)'
;MEHSILEQYDNYNVVFDSKGTAGALDSMPLGNGDIAASVWVENGGDLVFYLAKGDCFSETGRMLKLGRVRISLCPNPFTEESDFRQELIVKHGLVQITAGSADGAVSIRMWCDANNPVVHIEMEGKSEFDVQCTAEIWRDREIRMTEENKRSFIGVDVNTKETPKESADLILDRENCLLWCHRNETSMYREMLEHQGYQGYEERYPDPYLHLTFGVKISGEGFVGGHTRLVSKSRKKRFELFAVCHTAQTSTIEQWEEELHQISVYSSAESLQKHCEWWESFWQRSWIFISGDEKAEAVTRGYLLQRYMIACQGRATFPIRFNGGLFTMPPAEKGEDYRDWGSLYFHQNTRLLYWPMLAAGGFDMLMPYFNMYLSQLPLRKEIAAQFFHCEGAYYPEQIYPYGADGTRDKMKWALEGRGDYATYHWQNALEVISMMLDYYDITEDMGFLQSHILPLAEAVIRFYIQRYSKGNKMVLSPSNALETFWNCTNPAEQIAGLLHIIPRLLDLPDLERGLRQEWENCYRMLPPLPFDA
;
A
#
# COMPACT_ATOMS: atom_id res chain seq x y z
N MET A 1 26.31 -4.87 -22.90
CA MET A 1 26.27 -4.14 -21.61
C MET A 1 25.03 -4.52 -20.78
N GLU A 2 23.84 -4.60 -21.37
CA GLU A 2 22.58 -4.90 -20.64
C GLU A 2 22.54 -6.30 -20.00
N HIS A 3 22.96 -7.35 -20.69
CA HIS A 3 23.03 -8.70 -20.09
C HIS A 3 23.94 -8.77 -18.87
N SER A 4 25.04 -8.02 -18.85
CA SER A 4 25.97 -8.05 -17.71
C SER A 4 25.43 -7.37 -16.45
N ILE A 5 24.49 -6.43 -16.59
CA ILE A 5 23.87 -5.75 -15.44
C ILE A 5 22.86 -6.67 -14.75
N LEU A 6 21.98 -7.32 -15.50
CA LEU A 6 20.99 -8.24 -14.96
C LEU A 6 21.62 -9.46 -14.24
N GLU A 7 22.80 -9.90 -14.69
CA GLU A 7 23.55 -10.99 -14.04
C GLU A 7 24.07 -10.59 -12.63
N GLN A 8 24.32 -9.30 -12.39
CA GLN A 8 24.79 -8.85 -11.09
C GLN A 8 23.75 -9.02 -9.98
N TYR A 9 22.46 -8.98 -10.31
CA TYR A 9 21.38 -9.17 -9.33
C TYR A 9 21.40 -10.57 -8.69
N ASP A 10 21.92 -11.58 -9.38
CA ASP A 10 22.02 -12.95 -8.86
C ASP A 10 22.91 -13.04 -7.60
N ASN A 11 23.82 -12.07 -7.40
CA ASN A 11 24.66 -11.97 -6.20
C ASN A 11 23.91 -11.42 -4.98
N TYR A 12 22.70 -10.89 -5.17
CA TYR A 12 21.91 -10.26 -4.12
C TYR A 12 20.65 -11.03 -3.73
N ASN A 13 20.52 -12.27 -4.21
CA ASN A 13 19.48 -13.18 -3.76
C ASN A 13 19.55 -13.35 -2.23
N VAL A 14 18.39 -13.48 -1.58
CA VAL A 14 18.32 -13.78 -0.16
C VAL A 14 18.15 -15.27 0.02
N VAL A 15 19.03 -15.89 0.79
CA VAL A 15 19.07 -17.35 0.95
C VAL A 15 18.94 -17.72 2.42
N PHE A 16 18.07 -18.68 2.72
CA PHE A 16 17.97 -19.37 4.00
C PHE A 16 18.26 -20.85 3.79
N ASP A 17 19.32 -21.35 4.42
CA ASP A 17 19.74 -22.76 4.37
C ASP A 17 19.17 -23.58 5.54
N SER A 18 18.26 -22.98 6.32
CA SER A 18 17.54 -23.63 7.42
C SER A 18 16.12 -23.09 7.49
N LYS A 19 15.20 -23.92 7.97
CA LYS A 19 13.82 -23.50 8.25
C LYS A 19 13.83 -22.41 9.32
N GLY A 20 12.93 -21.45 9.18
CA GLY A 20 12.78 -20.38 10.16
C GLY A 20 12.24 -20.88 11.51
N THR A 21 12.65 -20.21 12.59
CA THR A 21 12.20 -20.49 13.95
C THR A 21 11.26 -19.42 14.50
N ALA A 22 11.21 -18.27 13.83
CA ALA A 22 10.40 -17.11 14.21
C ALA A 22 9.07 -17.00 13.41
N GLY A 23 8.68 -18.08 12.72
CA GLY A 23 7.42 -18.13 11.97
C GLY A 23 7.38 -17.09 10.85
N ALA A 24 6.33 -16.27 10.81
CA ALA A 24 6.14 -15.27 9.77
C ALA A 24 7.27 -14.21 9.69
N LEU A 25 8.05 -14.00 10.76
CA LEU A 25 9.18 -13.08 10.75
C LEU A 25 10.34 -13.58 9.86
N ASP A 26 10.39 -14.88 9.59
CA ASP A 26 11.36 -15.49 8.66
C ASP A 26 10.82 -15.60 7.24
N SER A 27 9.75 -14.88 6.91
CA SER A 27 9.13 -14.93 5.58
C SER A 27 9.92 -14.16 4.53
N MET A 28 9.86 -14.64 3.29
CA MET A 28 10.32 -13.94 2.09
C MET A 28 9.16 -13.24 1.40
N PRO A 29 9.29 -11.95 1.05
CA PRO A 29 8.24 -11.16 0.42
C PRO A 29 8.14 -11.44 -1.08
N LEU A 30 6.94 -11.65 -1.59
CA LEU A 30 6.57 -11.67 -3.00
C LEU A 30 5.46 -10.66 -3.26
N GLY A 31 5.47 -9.97 -4.39
CA GLY A 31 4.39 -9.06 -4.75
C GLY A 31 4.45 -8.63 -6.21
N ASN A 32 3.32 -8.10 -6.67
CA ASN A 32 3.19 -7.59 -8.03
C ASN A 32 2.83 -6.09 -8.09
N GLY A 33 2.90 -5.42 -6.94
CA GLY A 33 2.52 -4.02 -6.80
C GLY A 33 1.13 -3.82 -6.19
N ASP A 34 0.24 -4.80 -6.27
CA ASP A 34 -1.14 -4.77 -5.75
C ASP A 34 -1.44 -5.93 -4.79
N ILE A 35 -1.07 -7.17 -5.17
CA ILE A 35 -1.14 -8.33 -4.28
C ILE A 35 0.24 -8.70 -3.76
N ALA A 36 0.27 -9.32 -2.59
CA ALA A 36 1.49 -9.78 -1.95
C ALA A 36 1.33 -11.12 -1.25
N ALA A 37 2.43 -11.88 -1.17
CA ALA A 37 2.57 -13.06 -0.35
C ALA A 37 3.82 -12.96 0.52
N SER A 38 3.72 -13.32 1.81
CA SER A 38 4.85 -13.48 2.72
C SER A 38 5.05 -14.97 2.96
N VAL A 39 6.15 -15.54 2.48
CA VAL A 39 6.33 -17.00 2.32
C VAL A 39 7.40 -17.53 3.25
N TRP A 40 7.10 -18.57 4.03
CA TRP A 40 8.07 -19.27 4.89
C TRP A 40 7.77 -20.75 5.02
N VAL A 41 8.75 -21.53 5.47
CA VAL A 41 8.55 -22.93 5.85
C VAL A 41 8.68 -23.03 7.37
N GLU A 42 7.63 -23.56 8.02
CA GLU A 42 7.62 -23.76 9.47
C GLU A 42 8.51 -24.92 9.91
N ASN A 43 8.95 -24.89 11.17
CA ASN A 43 9.70 -25.99 11.78
C ASN A 43 8.99 -27.35 11.67
N GLY A 44 7.66 -27.35 11.72
CA GLY A 44 6.84 -28.55 11.54
C GLY A 44 6.88 -29.14 10.12
N GLY A 45 7.44 -28.41 9.16
CA GLY A 45 7.61 -28.88 7.80
C GLY A 45 6.46 -28.56 6.87
N ASP A 46 5.69 -27.52 7.13
CA ASP A 46 4.67 -26.99 6.23
C ASP A 46 5.15 -25.71 5.55
N LEU A 47 4.83 -25.55 4.29
CA LEU A 47 4.94 -24.29 3.58
C LEU A 47 3.76 -23.41 3.97
N VAL A 48 4.03 -22.20 4.45
CA VAL A 48 3.00 -21.26 4.91
C VAL A 48 3.21 -19.91 4.25
N PHE A 49 2.11 -19.23 3.93
CA PHE A 49 2.19 -17.86 3.43
C PHE A 49 0.96 -17.04 3.80
N TYR A 50 1.18 -15.75 4.11
CA TYR A 50 0.12 -14.76 4.15
C TYR A 50 -0.18 -14.24 2.75
N LEU A 51 -1.44 -13.82 2.54
CA LEU A 51 -1.87 -13.09 1.36
C LEU A 51 -2.37 -11.70 1.77
N ALA A 52 -2.04 -10.69 0.98
CA ALA A 52 -2.47 -9.31 1.17
C ALA A 52 -2.77 -8.63 -0.16
N LYS A 53 -3.58 -7.57 -0.14
CA LYS A 53 -3.87 -6.73 -1.32
C LYS A 53 -4.04 -5.26 -0.89
N GLY A 54 -3.71 -4.34 -1.79
CA GLY A 54 -3.51 -2.92 -1.48
C GLY A 54 -4.78 -2.11 -1.20
N ASP A 55 -5.96 -2.67 -1.41
CA ASP A 55 -7.27 -2.02 -1.24
C ASP A 55 -8.23 -2.79 -0.33
N CYS A 56 -7.72 -3.71 0.49
CA CYS A 56 -8.50 -4.50 1.44
C CYS A 56 -8.82 -3.71 2.71
N PHE A 57 -9.73 -2.75 2.62
CA PHE A 57 -10.13 -1.91 3.76
C PHE A 57 -11.35 -2.50 4.47
N SER A 58 -11.24 -2.65 5.79
CA SER A 58 -12.35 -3.05 6.66
C SER A 58 -13.40 -1.97 6.83
N GLU A 59 -14.45 -2.27 7.58
CA GLU A 59 -15.52 -1.35 8.00
C GLU A 59 -14.97 -0.08 8.68
N THR A 60 -13.78 -0.19 9.25
CA THR A 60 -13.10 0.90 9.98
C THR A 60 -12.00 1.58 9.17
N GLY A 61 -11.81 1.19 7.90
CA GLY A 61 -10.74 1.70 7.04
C GLY A 61 -9.35 1.13 7.34
N ARG A 62 -9.23 0.13 8.22
CA ARG A 62 -7.97 -0.61 8.41
C ARG A 62 -7.71 -1.50 7.20
N MET A 63 -6.45 -1.60 6.80
CA MET A 63 -6.04 -2.55 5.77
C MET A 63 -5.84 -3.93 6.41
N LEU A 64 -6.68 -4.90 6.02
CA LEU A 64 -6.63 -6.29 6.48
C LEU A 64 -5.81 -7.16 5.52
N LYS A 65 -5.30 -8.30 6.04
CA LYS A 65 -4.79 -9.36 5.19
C LYS A 65 -5.94 -10.17 4.59
N LEU A 66 -5.69 -10.79 3.45
CA LEU A 66 -6.66 -11.70 2.81
C LEU A 66 -6.81 -13.04 3.54
N GLY A 67 -5.76 -13.50 4.22
CA GLY A 67 -5.75 -14.77 4.95
C GLY A 67 -4.37 -15.40 4.97
N ARG A 68 -4.28 -16.60 5.53
CA ARG A 68 -3.08 -17.44 5.56
C ARG A 68 -3.37 -18.81 4.91
N VAL A 69 -2.41 -19.29 4.19
CA VAL A 69 -2.50 -20.59 3.50
C VAL A 69 -1.37 -21.48 3.99
N ARG A 70 -1.72 -22.75 4.25
CA ARG A 70 -0.77 -23.80 4.63
C ARG A 70 -0.79 -24.90 3.58
N ILE A 71 0.38 -25.32 3.13
CA ILE A 71 0.56 -26.45 2.20
C ILE A 71 1.43 -27.50 2.89
N SER A 72 0.85 -28.69 3.07
CA SER A 72 1.54 -29.87 3.61
C SER A 72 1.77 -30.88 2.50
N LEU A 73 2.95 -31.48 2.46
CA LEU A 73 3.36 -32.49 1.47
C LEU A 73 3.51 -33.85 2.15
N CYS A 74 3.14 -34.95 1.48
CA CYS A 74 3.31 -36.30 1.98
C CYS A 74 3.89 -37.25 0.89
N PRO A 75 5.10 -37.82 1.10
CA PRO A 75 5.99 -37.65 2.26
C PRO A 75 6.45 -36.19 2.46
N ASN A 76 6.68 -35.81 3.73
CA ASN A 76 7.14 -34.46 4.06
C ASN A 76 8.63 -34.31 3.70
N PRO A 77 9.00 -33.40 2.76
CA PRO A 77 10.40 -33.20 2.38
C PRO A 77 11.15 -32.30 3.36
N PHE A 78 10.46 -31.63 4.28
CA PHE A 78 11.01 -30.63 5.20
C PHE A 78 11.39 -31.22 6.58
N THR A 79 11.87 -32.45 6.61
CA THR A 79 12.33 -33.09 7.85
C THR A 79 13.62 -32.44 8.36
N GLU A 80 14.00 -32.70 9.63
CA GLU A 80 15.23 -32.15 10.21
C GLU A 80 16.51 -32.64 9.53
N GLU A 81 16.49 -33.86 8.98
CA GLU A 81 17.62 -34.52 8.33
C GLU A 81 17.72 -34.19 6.83
N SER A 82 16.79 -33.42 6.28
CA SER A 82 16.76 -33.12 4.87
C SER A 82 17.56 -31.86 4.53
N ASP A 83 18.20 -31.85 3.37
CA ASP A 83 18.74 -30.64 2.78
C ASP A 83 17.58 -29.63 2.60
N PHE A 84 17.82 -28.38 2.99
CA PHE A 84 16.85 -27.29 2.86
C PHE A 84 17.52 -26.05 2.30
N ARG A 85 16.83 -25.41 1.34
CA ARG A 85 17.21 -24.10 0.82
C ARG A 85 15.95 -23.34 0.40
N GLN A 86 15.75 -22.16 0.95
CA GLN A 86 14.75 -21.20 0.49
C GLN A 86 15.48 -19.98 -0.05
N GLU A 87 15.17 -19.58 -1.27
CA GLU A 87 15.86 -18.49 -1.97
C GLU A 87 14.84 -17.52 -2.57
N LEU A 88 14.97 -16.25 -2.22
CA LEU A 88 14.32 -15.15 -2.95
C LEU A 88 15.22 -14.75 -4.11
N ILE A 89 14.78 -15.04 -5.32
CA ILE A 89 15.44 -14.64 -6.56
C ILE A 89 14.97 -13.24 -6.92
N VAL A 90 15.73 -12.24 -6.43
CA VAL A 90 15.36 -10.81 -6.49
C VAL A 90 15.15 -10.35 -7.93
N LYS A 91 16.00 -10.80 -8.85
CA LYS A 91 15.94 -10.46 -10.27
C LYS A 91 14.59 -10.76 -10.92
N HIS A 92 13.96 -11.86 -10.49
CA HIS A 92 12.71 -12.34 -11.06
C HIS A 92 11.52 -12.25 -10.09
N GLY A 93 11.69 -11.71 -8.89
CA GLY A 93 10.59 -11.57 -7.92
C GLY A 93 9.90 -12.90 -7.59
N LEU A 94 10.65 -13.97 -7.45
CA LEU A 94 10.14 -15.31 -7.14
C LEU A 94 10.88 -15.96 -5.98
N VAL A 95 10.18 -16.85 -5.25
CA VAL A 95 10.77 -17.70 -4.21
C VAL A 95 10.91 -19.13 -4.75
N GLN A 96 12.13 -19.66 -4.65
CA GLN A 96 12.46 -21.06 -4.94
C GLN A 96 12.78 -21.77 -3.63
N ILE A 97 12.10 -22.88 -3.34
CA ILE A 97 12.35 -23.72 -2.18
C ILE A 97 12.75 -25.11 -2.67
N THR A 98 13.84 -25.64 -2.17
CA THR A 98 14.26 -27.01 -2.41
C THR A 98 14.45 -27.70 -1.06
N ALA A 99 13.91 -28.91 -0.92
CA ALA A 99 14.04 -29.70 0.29
C ALA A 99 14.04 -31.19 -0.01
N GLY A 100 14.55 -31.96 0.94
CA GLY A 100 14.65 -33.41 0.81
C GLY A 100 15.91 -33.88 0.10
N SER A 101 16.25 -35.15 0.27
CA SER A 101 17.44 -35.78 -0.32
C SER A 101 17.06 -36.91 -1.28
N ALA A 102 17.93 -37.21 -2.23
CA ALA A 102 17.78 -38.30 -3.19
C ALA A 102 16.40 -38.31 -3.88
N ASP A 103 15.68 -39.42 -3.81
CA ASP A 103 14.36 -39.58 -4.46
C ASP A 103 13.21 -38.84 -3.75
N GLY A 104 13.42 -38.40 -2.50
CA GLY A 104 12.47 -37.58 -1.75
C GLY A 104 12.56 -36.08 -1.98
N ALA A 105 13.45 -35.62 -2.87
CA ALA A 105 13.64 -34.20 -3.12
C ALA A 105 12.42 -33.58 -3.81
N VAL A 106 12.01 -32.40 -3.29
CA VAL A 106 10.94 -31.58 -3.84
C VAL A 106 11.46 -30.17 -4.08
N SER A 107 11.02 -29.57 -5.17
CA SER A 107 11.23 -28.18 -5.53
C SER A 107 9.89 -27.45 -5.58
N ILE A 108 9.80 -26.31 -4.93
CA ILE A 108 8.61 -25.44 -4.96
C ILE A 108 9.02 -24.10 -5.50
N ARG A 109 8.23 -23.56 -6.41
CA ARG A 109 8.41 -22.20 -6.95
C ARG A 109 7.13 -21.39 -6.76
N MET A 110 7.28 -20.17 -6.24
CA MET A 110 6.16 -19.27 -6.00
C MET A 110 6.44 -17.87 -6.55
N TRP A 111 5.43 -17.26 -7.16
CA TRP A 111 5.48 -15.84 -7.56
C TRP A 111 4.08 -15.22 -7.55
N CYS A 112 4.02 -13.91 -7.33
CA CYS A 112 2.85 -13.08 -7.60
C CYS A 112 2.94 -12.62 -9.06
N ASP A 113 2.02 -13.06 -9.93
CA ASP A 113 2.04 -12.70 -11.35
C ASP A 113 2.09 -11.17 -11.52
N ALA A 114 3.10 -10.67 -12.21
CA ALA A 114 3.34 -9.22 -12.36
C ALA A 114 2.20 -8.49 -13.08
N ASN A 115 1.34 -9.19 -13.80
CA ASN A 115 0.30 -8.64 -14.67
C ASN A 115 -1.13 -8.98 -14.23
N ASN A 116 -1.29 -9.93 -13.29
CA ASN A 116 -2.60 -10.40 -12.81
C ASN A 116 -2.60 -10.57 -11.28
N PRO A 117 -3.74 -10.45 -10.61
CA PRO A 117 -3.83 -10.63 -9.16
C PRO A 117 -3.86 -12.13 -8.78
N VAL A 118 -2.84 -12.88 -9.21
CA VAL A 118 -2.73 -14.33 -9.04
C VAL A 118 -1.39 -14.69 -8.41
N VAL A 119 -1.41 -15.49 -7.36
CA VAL A 119 -0.22 -16.15 -6.83
C VAL A 119 -0.15 -17.56 -7.40
N HIS A 120 0.96 -17.87 -8.06
CA HIS A 120 1.25 -19.19 -8.60
C HIS A 120 2.11 -19.99 -7.63
N ILE A 121 1.78 -21.26 -7.45
CA ILE A 121 2.51 -22.22 -6.63
C ILE A 121 2.74 -23.48 -7.45
N GLU A 122 3.95 -23.69 -7.90
CA GLU A 122 4.38 -24.92 -8.58
C GLU A 122 5.15 -25.80 -7.62
N MET A 123 4.87 -27.10 -7.64
CA MET A 123 5.52 -28.10 -6.82
C MET A 123 5.95 -29.27 -7.71
N GLU A 124 7.23 -29.65 -7.68
CA GLU A 124 7.79 -30.75 -8.47
C GLU A 124 8.66 -31.66 -7.61
N GLY A 125 8.39 -32.94 -7.60
CA GLY A 125 9.14 -33.96 -6.89
C GLY A 125 9.83 -34.96 -7.81
N LYS A 126 10.96 -35.50 -7.38
CA LYS A 126 11.60 -36.64 -8.06
C LYS A 126 10.73 -37.88 -7.98
N SER A 127 10.06 -38.10 -6.85
CA SER A 127 9.04 -39.14 -6.63
C SER A 127 7.65 -38.52 -6.53
N GLU A 128 6.62 -39.36 -6.62
CA GLU A 128 5.23 -38.95 -6.44
C GLU A 128 4.94 -38.63 -4.97
N PHE A 129 4.18 -37.56 -4.73
CA PHE A 129 3.76 -37.11 -3.41
C PHE A 129 2.29 -36.67 -3.41
N ASP A 130 1.71 -36.54 -2.23
CA ASP A 130 0.40 -35.93 -2.00
C ASP A 130 0.56 -34.48 -1.52
N VAL A 131 -0.45 -33.65 -1.82
CA VAL A 131 -0.54 -32.27 -1.39
C VAL A 131 -1.85 -32.02 -0.67
N GLN A 132 -1.77 -31.36 0.47
CA GLN A 132 -2.91 -30.76 1.16
C GLN A 132 -2.71 -29.24 1.23
N CYS A 133 -3.73 -28.49 0.84
CA CYS A 133 -3.79 -27.04 0.96
C CYS A 133 -4.92 -26.67 1.93
N THR A 134 -4.62 -25.84 2.92
CA THR A 134 -5.57 -25.40 3.95
C THR A 134 -5.61 -23.88 4.03
N ALA A 135 -6.80 -23.29 3.99
CA ALA A 135 -7.01 -21.89 4.32
C ALA A 135 -7.13 -21.74 5.84
N GLU A 136 -6.31 -20.89 6.42
CA GLU A 136 -6.32 -20.57 7.85
C GLU A 136 -6.94 -19.18 8.04
N ILE A 137 -8.19 -19.16 8.48
CA ILE A 137 -8.99 -17.94 8.66
C ILE A 137 -9.07 -17.64 10.15
N TRP A 138 -8.53 -16.51 10.57
CA TRP A 138 -8.53 -16.08 11.98
C TRP A 138 -9.69 -15.14 12.33
N ARG A 139 -10.31 -14.50 11.33
CA ARG A 139 -11.52 -13.70 11.52
C ARG A 139 -12.75 -14.61 11.45
N ASP A 140 -12.83 -15.59 12.36
CA ASP A 140 -13.95 -16.54 12.50
C ASP A 140 -15.13 -15.97 13.29
N ARG A 141 -14.98 -14.77 13.83
CA ARG A 141 -15.97 -14.02 14.60
C ARG A 141 -15.72 -12.52 14.47
N GLU A 142 -16.70 -11.72 14.90
CA GLU A 142 -16.56 -10.26 14.98
C GLU A 142 -15.38 -9.87 15.89
N ILE A 143 -14.52 -8.99 15.38
CA ILE A 143 -13.39 -8.41 16.12
C ILE A 143 -13.75 -7.01 16.53
N ARG A 144 -13.64 -6.69 17.83
CA ARG A 144 -13.92 -5.37 18.37
C ARG A 144 -12.64 -4.65 18.77
N MET A 145 -12.66 -3.33 18.72
CA MET A 145 -11.62 -2.51 19.31
C MET A 145 -11.56 -2.75 20.84
N THR A 146 -10.35 -2.90 21.35
CA THR A 146 -10.03 -3.05 22.78
C THR A 146 -8.86 -2.14 23.13
N GLU A 147 -8.56 -1.96 24.43
CA GLU A 147 -7.37 -1.23 24.86
C GLU A 147 -6.06 -1.80 24.29
N GLU A 148 -5.99 -3.11 24.06
CA GLU A 148 -4.80 -3.79 23.56
C GLU A 148 -4.56 -3.53 22.07
N ASN A 149 -5.63 -3.36 21.27
CA ASN A 149 -5.54 -3.18 19.82
C ASN A 149 -5.90 -1.75 19.34
N LYS A 150 -6.27 -0.84 20.23
CA LYS A 150 -6.74 0.51 19.90
C LYS A 150 -5.78 1.30 18.99
N ARG A 151 -4.48 1.08 19.09
CA ARG A 151 -3.51 1.73 18.21
C ARG A 151 -3.66 1.34 16.75
N SER A 152 -4.17 0.13 16.51
CA SER A 152 -4.50 -0.34 15.16
C SER A 152 -5.75 0.35 14.58
N PHE A 153 -6.63 0.87 15.44
CA PHE A 153 -7.86 1.59 15.09
C PHE A 153 -7.71 3.12 15.15
N ILE A 154 -6.49 3.65 15.23
CA ILE A 154 -6.27 5.11 15.22
C ILE A 154 -6.96 5.73 14.01
N GLY A 155 -7.82 6.70 14.28
CA GLY A 155 -8.69 7.37 13.32
C GLY A 155 -10.19 7.12 13.60
N VAL A 156 -10.54 5.95 14.12
CA VAL A 156 -11.93 5.59 14.51
C VAL A 156 -12.09 5.32 15.99
N ASP A 157 -11.02 5.35 16.75
CA ASP A 157 -10.91 4.88 18.13
C ASP A 157 -11.59 5.77 19.17
N VAL A 158 -12.29 6.83 18.76
CA VAL A 158 -12.59 7.85 19.72
C VAL A 158 -14.01 8.35 19.65
N ASN A 159 -14.76 8.19 20.74
CA ASN A 159 -16.12 8.67 20.97
C ASN A 159 -17.14 8.30 19.87
N THR A 160 -16.93 7.18 19.21
CA THR A 160 -17.96 6.56 18.40
C THR A 160 -19.13 6.14 19.28
N LYS A 161 -20.36 6.20 18.76
CA LYS A 161 -21.58 5.78 19.48
C LYS A 161 -21.51 4.30 19.84
N GLU A 162 -20.89 3.51 18.94
CA GLU A 162 -20.66 2.09 19.12
C GLU A 162 -19.15 1.81 19.09
N THR A 163 -18.72 0.75 19.77
CA THR A 163 -17.33 0.27 19.69
C THR A 163 -17.01 -0.15 18.26
N PRO A 164 -15.98 0.39 17.64
CA PRO A 164 -15.54 -0.02 16.30
C PRO A 164 -15.33 -1.52 16.21
N LYS A 165 -15.80 -2.11 15.14
CA LYS A 165 -15.79 -3.57 14.93
C LYS A 165 -15.57 -3.93 13.47
N GLU A 166 -15.12 -5.15 13.26
CA GLU A 166 -14.91 -5.76 11.96
C GLU A 166 -15.62 -7.12 11.94
N SER A 167 -16.28 -7.42 10.85
CA SER A 167 -17.07 -8.66 10.68
C SER A 167 -16.17 -9.89 10.60
N ALA A 168 -16.77 -11.05 10.81
CA ALA A 168 -16.13 -12.32 10.50
C ALA A 168 -15.99 -12.52 8.98
N ASP A 169 -14.96 -13.26 8.57
CA ASP A 169 -14.83 -13.70 7.18
C ASP A 169 -15.88 -14.74 6.83
N LEU A 170 -16.26 -14.77 5.58
CA LEU A 170 -17.19 -15.73 5.01
C LEU A 170 -16.41 -16.82 4.25
N ILE A 171 -16.70 -18.08 4.57
CA ILE A 171 -16.21 -19.21 3.80
C ILE A 171 -17.34 -19.66 2.86
N LEU A 172 -17.09 -19.56 1.56
CA LEU A 172 -18.05 -19.93 0.54
C LEU A 172 -17.77 -21.37 0.10
N ASP A 173 -18.64 -22.29 0.49
CA ASP A 173 -18.45 -23.71 0.17
C ASP A 173 -18.65 -23.96 -1.33
N ARG A 174 -17.57 -24.29 -2.01
CA ARG A 174 -17.52 -24.59 -3.45
C ARG A 174 -16.72 -25.85 -3.69
N GLU A 175 -17.15 -26.65 -4.65
CA GLU A 175 -16.45 -27.88 -5.00
C GLU A 175 -15.09 -27.64 -5.62
N ASN A 176 -14.09 -28.39 -5.15
CA ASN A 176 -12.74 -28.43 -5.70
C ASN A 176 -11.99 -27.08 -5.70
N CYS A 177 -12.39 -26.15 -4.85
CA CYS A 177 -11.66 -24.94 -4.57
C CYS A 177 -11.85 -24.50 -3.11
N LEU A 178 -10.92 -23.69 -2.61
CA LEU A 178 -11.09 -22.88 -1.40
C LEU A 178 -11.55 -21.50 -1.83
N LEU A 179 -12.60 -20.98 -1.21
CA LEU A 179 -13.12 -19.66 -1.47
C LEU A 179 -13.55 -19.01 -0.18
N TRP A 180 -12.96 -17.86 0.14
CA TRP A 180 -13.34 -17.07 1.30
C TRP A 180 -13.21 -15.58 1.00
N CYS A 181 -13.96 -14.77 1.72
CA CYS A 181 -13.88 -13.32 1.63
C CYS A 181 -14.23 -12.65 2.95
N HIS A 182 -13.73 -11.44 3.11
CA HIS A 182 -14.26 -10.44 4.03
C HIS A 182 -15.24 -9.56 3.29
N ARG A 183 -16.39 -9.25 3.91
CA ARG A 183 -17.36 -8.31 3.37
C ARG A 183 -17.78 -7.32 4.44
N ASN A 184 -17.67 -6.06 4.15
CA ASN A 184 -18.11 -4.99 5.03
C ASN A 184 -19.64 -4.86 4.98
N GLU A 185 -20.35 -5.53 5.87
CA GLU A 185 -21.82 -5.41 5.98
C GLU A 185 -22.26 -4.12 6.66
N THR A 186 -21.34 -3.46 7.35
CA THR A 186 -21.50 -2.15 7.97
C THR A 186 -20.32 -1.26 7.61
N SER A 187 -20.37 0.02 7.98
CA SER A 187 -19.26 0.93 7.78
C SER A 187 -19.28 2.03 8.85
N MET A 188 -18.10 2.43 9.28
CA MET A 188 -17.92 3.58 10.17
C MET A 188 -17.89 4.93 9.43
N TYR A 189 -17.93 4.93 8.09
CA TYR A 189 -17.74 6.11 7.25
C TYR A 189 -18.64 7.27 7.62
N ARG A 190 -19.95 7.02 7.72
CA ARG A 190 -20.93 8.04 8.08
C ARG A 190 -20.67 8.62 9.48
N GLU A 191 -20.43 7.76 10.46
CA GLU A 191 -20.14 8.21 11.83
C GLU A 191 -18.87 9.03 11.90
N MET A 192 -17.85 8.67 11.11
CA MET A 192 -16.61 9.41 11.03
C MET A 192 -16.78 10.78 10.37
N LEU A 193 -17.59 10.89 9.32
CA LEU A 193 -17.96 12.18 8.74
C LEU A 193 -18.73 13.05 9.75
N GLU A 194 -19.69 12.48 10.47
CA GLU A 194 -20.45 13.19 11.53
C GLU A 194 -19.50 13.74 12.61
N HIS A 195 -18.52 12.95 13.06
CA HIS A 195 -17.53 13.38 14.05
C HIS A 195 -16.65 14.54 13.59
N GLN A 196 -16.34 14.59 12.30
CA GLN A 196 -15.56 15.67 11.68
C GLN A 196 -16.43 16.93 11.40
N GLY A 197 -17.74 16.87 11.61
CA GLY A 197 -18.65 17.97 11.27
C GLY A 197 -19.03 18.00 9.78
N TYR A 198 -18.95 16.88 9.10
CA TYR A 198 -19.23 16.73 7.65
C TYR A 198 -20.57 16.05 7.38
N GLN A 199 -21.58 16.30 8.23
CA GLN A 199 -22.93 15.75 8.05
C GLN A 199 -23.49 16.12 6.68
N GLY A 200 -24.07 15.12 5.99
CA GLY A 200 -24.66 15.29 4.65
C GLY A 200 -23.66 15.19 3.50
N TYR A 201 -22.37 14.98 3.78
CA TYR A 201 -21.38 14.76 2.72
C TYR A 201 -21.49 13.36 2.11
N GLU A 202 -22.00 12.39 2.86
CA GLU A 202 -22.27 11.03 2.39
C GLU A 202 -23.24 10.96 1.21
N GLU A 203 -24.10 11.98 1.03
CA GLU A 203 -24.99 12.07 -0.14
C GLU A 203 -24.24 12.36 -1.46
N ARG A 204 -23.11 13.08 -1.38
CA ARG A 204 -22.28 13.48 -2.51
C ARG A 204 -21.02 12.64 -2.67
N TYR A 205 -20.53 12.11 -1.58
CA TYR A 205 -19.35 11.27 -1.50
C TYR A 205 -19.77 9.90 -0.97
N PRO A 206 -20.06 8.94 -1.85
CA PRO A 206 -20.53 7.61 -1.45
C PRO A 206 -19.56 6.92 -0.51
N ASP A 207 -20.09 6.10 0.38
CA ASP A 207 -19.33 5.31 1.33
C ASP A 207 -18.35 4.36 0.60
N PRO A 208 -17.03 4.49 0.79
CA PRO A 208 -16.06 3.67 0.10
C PRO A 208 -15.86 2.29 0.72
N TYR A 209 -16.44 2.04 1.89
CA TYR A 209 -16.22 0.81 2.63
C TYR A 209 -17.44 -0.11 2.66
N LEU A 210 -18.65 0.45 2.69
CA LEU A 210 -19.87 -0.35 2.75
C LEU A 210 -19.96 -1.30 1.55
N HIS A 211 -20.16 -2.60 1.80
CA HIS A 211 -20.20 -3.65 0.79
C HIS A 211 -18.89 -3.88 0.03
N LEU A 212 -17.77 -3.25 0.44
CA LEU A 212 -16.47 -3.65 -0.06
C LEU A 212 -16.21 -5.10 0.32
N THR A 213 -15.93 -5.93 -0.67
CA THR A 213 -15.68 -7.36 -0.51
C THR A 213 -14.31 -7.69 -1.06
N PHE A 214 -13.49 -8.39 -0.28
CA PHE A 214 -12.17 -8.82 -0.72
C PHE A 214 -11.87 -10.23 -0.23
N GLY A 215 -11.24 -11.02 -1.09
CA GLY A 215 -11.04 -12.42 -0.78
C GLY A 215 -10.16 -13.16 -1.77
N VAL A 216 -10.13 -14.48 -1.62
CA VAL A 216 -9.23 -15.38 -2.35
C VAL A 216 -9.97 -16.63 -2.79
N LYS A 217 -9.69 -17.06 -4.02
CA LYS A 217 -10.01 -18.39 -4.52
C LYS A 217 -8.74 -19.18 -4.76
N ILE A 218 -8.62 -20.36 -4.15
CA ILE A 218 -7.50 -21.28 -4.44
C ILE A 218 -8.03 -22.50 -5.16
N SER A 219 -7.40 -22.85 -6.28
CA SER A 219 -7.75 -24.02 -7.08
C SER A 219 -6.54 -24.57 -7.81
N GLY A 220 -6.63 -25.81 -8.27
CA GLY A 220 -5.62 -26.47 -9.10
C GLY A 220 -6.15 -27.77 -9.69
N GLU A 221 -5.59 -28.19 -10.82
CA GLU A 221 -5.98 -29.44 -11.45
C GLU A 221 -5.57 -30.65 -10.61
N GLY A 222 -6.51 -31.58 -10.40
CA GLY A 222 -6.24 -32.81 -9.65
C GLY A 222 -6.44 -32.66 -8.14
N PHE A 223 -7.04 -31.57 -7.69
CA PHE A 223 -7.46 -31.38 -6.31
C PHE A 223 -8.95 -31.63 -6.11
N VAL A 224 -9.32 -32.03 -4.90
CA VAL A 224 -10.70 -32.20 -4.43
C VAL A 224 -10.83 -31.65 -3.02
N GLY A 225 -12.04 -31.28 -2.67
CA GLY A 225 -12.40 -30.76 -1.36
C GLY A 225 -13.16 -29.45 -1.49
N GLY A 226 -13.22 -28.70 -0.41
CA GLY A 226 -13.93 -27.42 -0.30
C GLY A 226 -13.83 -26.92 1.12
N HIS A 227 -14.66 -25.95 1.46
CA HIS A 227 -14.63 -25.27 2.74
C HIS A 227 -13.25 -24.65 3.02
N THR A 228 -12.43 -25.24 3.87
CA THR A 228 -11.06 -24.76 4.19
C THR A 228 -9.95 -25.70 3.75
N ARG A 229 -10.26 -26.82 3.07
CA ARG A 229 -9.28 -27.86 2.78
C ARG A 229 -9.41 -28.45 1.38
N LEU A 230 -8.32 -28.41 0.61
CA LEU A 230 -8.14 -29.15 -0.63
C LEU A 230 -7.09 -30.25 -0.44
N VAL A 231 -7.30 -31.40 -1.09
CA VAL A 231 -6.33 -32.51 -1.12
C VAL A 231 -6.15 -32.99 -2.55
N SER A 232 -4.95 -33.48 -2.88
CA SER A 232 -4.70 -34.12 -4.15
C SER A 232 -5.52 -35.39 -4.31
N LYS A 233 -6.11 -35.64 -5.49
CA LYS A 233 -6.88 -36.85 -5.82
C LYS A 233 -6.02 -38.10 -5.81
N SER A 234 -4.77 -37.97 -6.15
CA SER A 234 -3.77 -39.04 -6.26
C SER A 234 -2.37 -38.42 -6.19
N ARG A 235 -1.40 -39.25 -5.84
CA ARG A 235 0.00 -38.89 -5.91
C ARG A 235 0.42 -38.59 -7.34
N LYS A 236 1.19 -37.52 -7.49
CA LYS A 236 1.81 -37.10 -8.75
C LYS A 236 3.20 -36.54 -8.46
N LYS A 237 4.01 -36.38 -9.51
CA LYS A 237 5.32 -35.72 -9.42
C LYS A 237 5.22 -34.21 -9.54
N ARG A 238 4.11 -33.67 -10.05
CA ARG A 238 3.91 -32.24 -10.27
C ARG A 238 2.49 -31.83 -9.89
N PHE A 239 2.41 -30.69 -9.19
CA PHE A 239 1.18 -30.00 -8.86
C PHE A 239 1.31 -28.50 -9.08
N GLU A 240 0.21 -27.89 -9.43
CA GLU A 240 0.07 -26.43 -9.55
C GLU A 240 -1.18 -25.98 -8.77
N LEU A 241 -1.03 -24.90 -7.99
CA LEU A 241 -2.11 -24.20 -7.33
C LEU A 241 -2.07 -22.72 -7.71
N PHE A 242 -3.24 -22.12 -7.80
CA PHE A 242 -3.43 -20.71 -8.13
C PHE A 242 -4.28 -20.07 -7.04
N ALA A 243 -3.76 -18.98 -6.42
CA ALA A 243 -4.53 -18.18 -5.49
C ALA A 243 -4.89 -16.86 -6.20
N VAL A 244 -6.15 -16.73 -6.60
CA VAL A 244 -6.71 -15.53 -7.26
C VAL A 244 -7.25 -14.62 -6.19
N CYS A 245 -6.75 -13.37 -6.14
CA CYS A 245 -7.16 -12.34 -5.19
C CYS A 245 -8.05 -11.30 -5.87
N HIS A 246 -9.15 -10.91 -5.21
CA HIS A 246 -10.06 -9.90 -5.76
C HIS A 246 -10.61 -8.98 -4.67
N THR A 247 -10.79 -7.71 -5.02
CA THR A 247 -11.45 -6.69 -4.20
C THR A 247 -12.41 -5.92 -5.08
N ALA A 248 -13.67 -5.82 -4.68
CA ALA A 248 -14.66 -5.00 -5.34
C ALA A 248 -15.76 -4.56 -4.37
N GLN A 249 -16.35 -3.41 -4.62
CA GLN A 249 -17.56 -2.94 -3.95
C GLN A 249 -18.77 -3.36 -4.78
N THR A 250 -19.47 -4.40 -4.32
CA THR A 250 -20.57 -5.03 -5.07
C THR A 250 -21.85 -5.09 -4.26
N SER A 251 -23.00 -5.11 -4.93
CA SER A 251 -24.29 -5.18 -4.27
C SER A 251 -24.52 -6.51 -3.55
N THR A 252 -23.95 -7.62 -4.07
CA THR A 252 -24.06 -8.96 -3.48
C THR A 252 -22.73 -9.70 -3.55
N ILE A 253 -22.60 -10.77 -2.75
CA ILE A 253 -21.42 -11.64 -2.77
C ILE A 253 -21.33 -12.39 -4.10
N GLU A 254 -22.46 -12.80 -4.67
CA GLU A 254 -22.51 -13.51 -5.94
C GLU A 254 -21.93 -12.67 -7.08
N GLN A 255 -22.23 -11.37 -7.10
CA GLN A 255 -21.65 -10.45 -8.07
C GLN A 255 -20.12 -10.34 -7.91
N TRP A 256 -19.62 -10.26 -6.67
CA TRP A 256 -18.18 -10.28 -6.39
C TRP A 256 -17.53 -11.61 -6.85
N GLU A 257 -18.19 -12.73 -6.61
CA GLU A 257 -17.71 -14.05 -7.04
C GLU A 257 -17.68 -14.16 -8.57
N GLU A 258 -18.67 -13.60 -9.27
CA GLU A 258 -18.69 -13.54 -10.74
C GLU A 258 -17.50 -12.74 -11.28
N GLU A 259 -17.20 -11.58 -10.70
CA GLU A 259 -16.04 -10.76 -11.08
C GLU A 259 -14.72 -11.50 -10.81
N LEU A 260 -14.60 -12.18 -9.67
CA LEU A 260 -13.45 -13.02 -9.32
C LEU A 260 -13.22 -14.13 -10.39
N HIS A 261 -14.30 -14.75 -10.88
CA HIS A 261 -14.23 -15.79 -11.90
C HIS A 261 -13.81 -15.27 -13.29
N GLN A 262 -13.96 -13.98 -13.56
CA GLN A 262 -13.54 -13.37 -14.82
C GLN A 262 -12.03 -13.07 -14.86
N ILE A 263 -11.34 -13.13 -13.72
CA ILE A 263 -9.89 -12.92 -13.66
C ILE A 263 -9.19 -14.07 -14.41
N SER A 264 -8.43 -13.71 -15.43
CA SER A 264 -7.70 -14.68 -16.24
C SER A 264 -6.55 -15.32 -15.47
N VAL A 265 -6.53 -16.64 -15.45
CA VAL A 265 -5.42 -17.43 -14.92
C VAL A 265 -4.69 -18.06 -16.09
N TYR A 266 -3.50 -17.56 -16.38
CA TYR A 266 -2.63 -18.15 -17.40
C TYR A 266 -1.99 -19.44 -16.88
N SER A 267 -1.51 -20.29 -17.81
CA SER A 267 -0.65 -21.41 -17.41
C SER A 267 0.58 -20.89 -16.67
N SER A 268 1.11 -21.66 -15.73
CA SER A 268 2.30 -21.25 -14.97
C SER A 268 3.49 -20.90 -15.88
N ALA A 269 3.68 -21.60 -16.98
CA ALA A 269 4.76 -21.31 -17.93
C ALA A 269 4.59 -19.95 -18.63
N GLU A 270 3.38 -19.63 -19.10
CA GLU A 270 3.09 -18.34 -19.76
C GLU A 270 3.16 -17.18 -18.76
N SER A 271 2.57 -17.36 -17.56
CA SER A 271 2.63 -16.38 -16.49
C SER A 271 4.07 -16.09 -16.09
N LEU A 272 4.88 -17.13 -15.86
CA LEU A 272 6.27 -16.96 -15.44
C LEU A 272 7.10 -16.21 -16.48
N GLN A 273 6.93 -16.50 -17.77
CA GLN A 273 7.62 -15.78 -18.83
C GLN A 273 7.30 -14.28 -18.77
N LYS A 274 6.02 -13.90 -18.80
CA LYS A 274 5.58 -12.50 -18.74
C LYS A 274 5.98 -11.80 -17.44
N HIS A 275 5.97 -12.54 -16.33
CA HIS A 275 6.41 -12.07 -15.03
C HIS A 275 7.90 -11.74 -15.04
N CYS A 276 8.76 -12.62 -15.54
CA CYS A 276 10.20 -12.37 -15.66
C CYS A 276 10.50 -11.17 -16.59
N GLU A 277 9.81 -11.07 -17.73
CA GLU A 277 9.94 -9.95 -18.66
C GLU A 277 9.62 -8.60 -17.98
N TRP A 278 8.58 -8.57 -17.13
CA TRP A 278 8.25 -7.36 -16.35
C TRP A 278 9.36 -7.00 -15.36
N TRP A 279 9.86 -7.99 -14.58
CA TRP A 279 10.92 -7.75 -13.60
C TRP A 279 12.24 -7.31 -14.26
N GLU A 280 12.61 -7.92 -15.37
CA GLU A 280 13.79 -7.51 -16.14
C GLU A 280 13.65 -6.06 -16.64
N SER A 281 12.50 -5.69 -17.19
CA SER A 281 12.21 -4.31 -17.58
C SER A 281 12.26 -3.34 -16.40
N PHE A 282 11.74 -3.73 -15.23
CA PHE A 282 11.82 -2.92 -14.01
C PHE A 282 13.28 -2.68 -13.59
N TRP A 283 14.11 -3.71 -13.59
CA TRP A 283 15.51 -3.58 -13.18
C TRP A 283 16.35 -2.77 -14.17
N GLN A 284 15.99 -2.72 -15.43
CA GLN A 284 16.65 -1.90 -16.45
C GLN A 284 16.37 -0.39 -16.30
N ARG A 285 15.38 0.02 -15.51
CA ARG A 285 15.06 1.46 -15.30
C ARG A 285 16.15 2.20 -14.53
N SER A 286 16.76 1.55 -13.53
CA SER A 286 17.77 2.16 -12.66
C SER A 286 18.52 1.10 -11.87
N TRP A 287 19.81 1.32 -11.65
CA TRP A 287 20.65 0.46 -10.81
C TRP A 287 21.77 1.25 -10.15
N ILE A 288 22.19 0.80 -8.97
CA ILE A 288 23.37 1.28 -8.28
C ILE A 288 24.13 0.05 -7.77
N PHE A 289 25.35 -0.15 -8.25
CA PHE A 289 26.28 -1.16 -7.74
C PHE A 289 27.55 -0.45 -7.29
N ILE A 290 27.86 -0.54 -6.00
CA ILE A 290 29.03 0.09 -5.38
C ILE A 290 30.04 -1.01 -5.08
N SER A 291 31.21 -0.93 -5.67
CA SER A 291 32.32 -1.84 -5.41
C SER A 291 33.20 -1.32 -4.27
N GLY A 292 33.72 -2.22 -3.43
CA GLY A 292 34.58 -1.85 -2.33
C GLY A 292 34.60 -2.89 -1.20
N ASP A 293 34.45 -2.44 0.02
CA ASP A 293 34.38 -3.28 1.21
C ASP A 293 32.93 -3.75 1.51
N GLU A 294 32.76 -4.46 2.62
CA GLU A 294 31.44 -4.95 3.08
C GLU A 294 30.40 -3.84 3.26
N LYS A 295 30.82 -2.61 3.58
CA LYS A 295 29.90 -1.47 3.72
C LYS A 295 29.35 -1.00 2.37
N ALA A 296 30.22 -0.98 1.34
CA ALA A 296 29.81 -0.67 -0.03
C ALA A 296 28.79 -1.69 -0.52
N GLU A 297 29.03 -2.98 -0.26
CA GLU A 297 28.12 -4.06 -0.60
C GLU A 297 26.79 -3.96 0.17
N ALA A 298 26.82 -3.63 1.46
CA ALA A 298 25.62 -3.41 2.26
C ALA A 298 24.75 -2.27 1.72
N VAL A 299 25.35 -1.17 1.21
CA VAL A 299 24.62 -0.07 0.58
C VAL A 299 23.94 -0.53 -0.71
N THR A 300 24.66 -1.25 -1.58
CA THR A 300 24.07 -1.83 -2.80
C THR A 300 22.90 -2.73 -2.47
N ARG A 301 23.08 -3.67 -1.54
CA ARG A 301 22.03 -4.59 -1.08
C ARG A 301 20.82 -3.84 -0.54
N GLY A 302 21.01 -2.83 0.30
CA GLY A 302 19.94 -1.99 0.85
C GLY A 302 19.14 -1.27 -0.25
N TYR A 303 19.83 -0.68 -1.25
CA TYR A 303 19.19 -0.05 -2.38
C TYR A 303 18.36 -1.03 -3.23
N LEU A 304 18.91 -2.19 -3.56
CA LEU A 304 18.23 -3.20 -4.36
C LEU A 304 17.00 -3.76 -3.64
N LEU A 305 17.14 -4.12 -2.35
CA LEU A 305 16.02 -4.66 -1.56
C LEU A 305 14.93 -3.61 -1.33
N GLN A 306 15.28 -2.34 -1.13
CA GLN A 306 14.29 -1.27 -1.06
C GLN A 306 13.50 -1.16 -2.37
N ARG A 307 14.17 -1.13 -3.53
CA ARG A 307 13.50 -1.10 -4.84
C ARG A 307 12.62 -2.32 -5.06
N TYR A 308 13.10 -3.51 -4.68
CA TYR A 308 12.33 -4.74 -4.73
C TYR A 308 11.03 -4.62 -3.91
N MET A 309 11.13 -4.18 -2.66
CA MET A 309 9.97 -4.02 -1.76
C MET A 309 8.97 -2.98 -2.28
N ILE A 310 9.45 -1.91 -2.91
CA ILE A 310 8.60 -0.91 -3.56
C ILE A 310 7.86 -1.54 -4.76
N ALA A 311 8.57 -2.26 -5.62
CA ALA A 311 7.98 -2.93 -6.78
C ALA A 311 6.90 -3.95 -6.40
N CYS A 312 7.10 -4.66 -5.28
CA CYS A 312 6.13 -5.62 -4.76
C CYS A 312 4.80 -5.00 -4.29
N GLN A 313 4.72 -3.66 -4.05
CA GLN A 313 3.53 -3.06 -3.42
C GLN A 313 3.16 -1.66 -3.95
N GLY A 314 3.87 -1.13 -4.94
CA GLY A 314 3.74 0.26 -5.38
C GLY A 314 2.75 0.49 -6.53
N ARG A 315 2.02 -0.51 -7.02
CA ARG A 315 1.09 -0.39 -8.16
C ARG A 315 -0.38 -0.64 -7.80
N ALA A 316 -0.70 -0.64 -6.50
CA ALA A 316 -2.07 -0.73 -6.03
C ALA A 316 -2.86 0.55 -6.32
N THR A 317 -4.18 0.52 -6.10
CA THR A 317 -5.05 1.71 -6.22
C THR A 317 -4.66 2.80 -5.22
N PHE A 318 -4.22 2.41 -4.02
CA PHE A 318 -3.83 3.32 -2.94
C PHE A 318 -2.33 3.29 -2.69
N PRO A 319 -1.78 4.35 -2.07
CA PRO A 319 -0.36 4.41 -1.75
C PRO A 319 0.12 3.27 -0.84
N ILE A 320 1.43 3.00 -0.90
CA ILE A 320 2.08 2.12 0.06
C ILE A 320 1.92 2.71 1.47
N ARG A 321 1.47 1.91 2.41
CA ARG A 321 1.41 2.33 3.82
C ARG A 321 2.81 2.29 4.44
N PHE A 322 3.18 3.36 5.13
CA PHE A 322 4.52 3.50 5.74
C PHE A 322 4.81 2.45 6.83
N ASN A 323 3.76 1.92 7.47
CA ASN A 323 3.81 1.00 8.60
C ASN A 323 3.77 -0.48 8.18
N GLY A 324 4.66 -0.87 7.25
CA GLY A 324 4.85 -2.24 6.79
C GLY A 324 4.19 -2.59 5.46
N GLY A 325 3.42 -1.67 4.85
CA GLY A 325 2.80 -1.92 3.54
C GLY A 325 1.95 -3.19 3.52
N LEU A 326 2.14 -4.03 2.51
CA LEU A 326 1.48 -5.34 2.37
C LEU A 326 2.15 -6.46 3.19
N PHE A 327 3.33 -6.20 3.75
CA PHE A 327 4.18 -7.18 4.43
C PHE A 327 4.19 -7.01 5.96
N THR A 328 3.12 -6.49 6.54
CA THR A 328 3.03 -6.29 7.99
C THR A 328 3.09 -7.62 8.73
N MET A 329 4.04 -7.72 9.67
CA MET A 329 4.18 -8.83 10.60
C MET A 329 3.80 -8.33 12.00
N PRO A 330 2.69 -8.79 12.57
CA PRO A 330 2.28 -8.38 13.90
C PRO A 330 3.19 -9.00 14.96
N PRO A 331 3.36 -8.36 16.12
CA PRO A 331 3.93 -9.02 17.29
C PRO A 331 3.13 -10.28 17.65
N ALA A 332 3.80 -11.31 18.17
CA ALA A 332 3.19 -12.62 18.42
C ALA A 332 1.95 -12.58 19.34
N GLU A 333 1.91 -11.61 20.27
CA GLU A 333 0.80 -11.39 21.20
C GLU A 333 -0.37 -10.58 20.61
N LYS A 334 -0.22 -10.07 19.39
CA LYS A 334 -1.25 -9.29 18.69
C LYS A 334 -1.95 -10.15 17.64
N GLY A 335 -3.15 -9.77 17.28
CA GLY A 335 -3.87 -10.43 16.18
C GLY A 335 -3.19 -10.22 14.83
N GLU A 336 -3.45 -11.12 13.89
CA GLU A 336 -2.79 -11.21 12.57
C GLU A 336 -2.91 -9.92 11.73
N ASP A 337 -3.98 -9.15 11.90
CA ASP A 337 -4.21 -7.88 11.21
C ASP A 337 -3.71 -6.66 11.99
N TYR A 338 -3.02 -6.86 13.12
CA TYR A 338 -2.54 -5.74 13.92
C TYR A 338 -1.51 -4.91 13.15
N ARG A 339 -1.74 -3.61 13.17
CA ARG A 339 -0.88 -2.61 12.55
C ARG A 339 -1.04 -1.32 13.33
N ASP A 340 0.03 -0.76 13.88
CA ASP A 340 -0.02 0.57 14.47
C ASP A 340 -0.45 1.59 13.41
N TRP A 341 -1.30 2.55 13.79
CA TRP A 341 -1.85 3.59 12.89
C TRP A 341 -2.57 3.00 11.66
N GLY A 342 -3.45 2.02 11.90
CA GLY A 342 -3.98 1.13 10.85
C GLY A 342 -4.91 1.78 9.83
N SER A 343 -5.68 2.83 10.20
CA SER A 343 -6.77 3.35 9.35
C SER A 343 -6.37 4.53 8.47
N LEU A 344 -5.27 5.22 8.73
CA LEU A 344 -4.92 6.50 8.12
C LEU A 344 -3.65 6.45 7.27
N TYR A 345 -3.52 7.42 6.37
CA TYR A 345 -2.28 7.83 5.76
C TYR A 345 -1.69 9.02 6.52
N PHE A 346 -0.38 8.97 6.76
CA PHE A 346 0.41 10.01 7.40
C PHE A 346 1.40 10.53 6.37
N HIS A 347 1.24 11.78 5.93
CA HIS A 347 2.06 12.33 4.85
C HIS A 347 3.55 12.29 5.18
N GLN A 348 3.91 12.78 6.37
CA GLN A 348 5.31 12.90 6.82
C GLN A 348 6.08 11.58 6.73
N ASN A 349 5.40 10.45 6.96
CA ASN A 349 6.00 9.13 6.88
C ASN A 349 5.88 8.52 5.48
N THR A 350 4.72 8.66 4.84
CA THR A 350 4.43 8.05 3.54
C THR A 350 5.33 8.61 2.43
N ARG A 351 5.55 9.93 2.38
CA ARG A 351 6.37 10.61 1.36
C ARG A 351 7.78 10.04 1.21
N LEU A 352 8.38 9.54 2.29
CA LEU A 352 9.74 9.01 2.29
C LEU A 352 9.93 7.81 1.35
N LEU A 353 8.85 7.06 1.09
CA LEU A 353 8.86 5.93 0.16
C LEU A 353 8.85 6.40 -1.31
N TYR A 354 8.32 7.61 -1.58
CA TYR A 354 8.05 8.10 -2.94
C TYR A 354 9.17 8.95 -3.53
N TRP A 355 9.89 9.73 -2.72
CA TRP A 355 11.02 10.53 -3.21
C TRP A 355 12.06 9.72 -4.00
N PRO A 356 12.51 8.54 -3.54
CA PRO A 356 13.48 7.75 -4.30
C PRO A 356 12.95 7.21 -5.64
N MET A 357 11.62 7.09 -5.80
CA MET A 357 11.02 6.57 -7.04
C MET A 357 11.22 7.52 -8.23
N LEU A 358 11.26 8.83 -8.00
CA LEU A 358 11.52 9.84 -9.04
C LEU A 358 12.88 9.57 -9.72
N ALA A 359 13.95 9.51 -8.91
CA ALA A 359 15.30 9.26 -9.42
C ALA A 359 15.48 7.85 -10.00
N ALA A 360 14.68 6.88 -9.55
CA ALA A 360 14.76 5.49 -9.99
C ALA A 360 13.87 5.16 -11.20
N GLY A 361 13.14 6.15 -11.77
CA GLY A 361 12.23 5.94 -12.89
C GLY A 361 11.02 5.07 -12.54
N GLY A 362 10.60 5.06 -11.26
CA GLY A 362 9.44 4.31 -10.77
C GLY A 362 8.12 5.06 -10.97
N PHE A 363 7.90 5.62 -12.15
CA PHE A 363 6.82 6.55 -12.44
C PHE A 363 5.42 5.93 -12.30
N ASP A 364 5.25 4.68 -12.69
CA ASP A 364 4.01 3.92 -12.48
C ASP A 364 3.66 3.74 -10.99
N MET A 365 4.66 3.68 -10.13
CA MET A 365 4.50 3.52 -8.67
C MET A 365 4.24 4.84 -7.94
N LEU A 366 4.49 5.99 -8.59
CA LEU A 366 4.13 7.31 -8.07
C LEU A 366 2.62 7.59 -8.20
N MET A 367 1.99 7.03 -9.24
CA MET A 367 0.59 7.33 -9.57
C MET A 367 -0.39 7.08 -8.44
N PRO A 368 -0.35 5.99 -7.66
CA PRO A 368 -1.25 5.80 -6.52
C PRO A 368 -1.20 6.94 -5.51
N TYR A 369 -0.02 7.49 -5.26
CA TYR A 369 0.16 8.61 -4.34
C TYR A 369 -0.41 9.92 -4.89
N PHE A 370 -0.11 10.26 -6.13
CA PHE A 370 -0.63 11.45 -6.78
C PHE A 370 -2.16 11.38 -6.95
N ASN A 371 -2.68 10.24 -7.41
CA ASN A 371 -4.10 10.02 -7.61
C ASN A 371 -4.91 10.12 -6.31
N MET A 372 -4.35 9.69 -5.17
CA MET A 372 -5.02 9.85 -3.87
C MET A 372 -5.29 11.33 -3.57
N TYR A 373 -4.33 12.22 -3.77
CA TYR A 373 -4.54 13.66 -3.54
C TYR A 373 -5.54 14.26 -4.53
N LEU A 374 -5.48 13.85 -5.79
CA LEU A 374 -6.41 14.34 -6.82
C LEU A 374 -7.85 13.88 -6.58
N SER A 375 -8.06 12.60 -6.27
CA SER A 375 -9.40 12.04 -6.03
C SER A 375 -10.10 12.70 -4.84
N GLN A 376 -9.33 13.15 -3.86
CA GLN A 376 -9.83 13.83 -2.67
C GLN A 376 -10.12 15.33 -2.89
N LEU A 377 -9.61 15.93 -3.95
CA LEU A 377 -9.67 17.38 -4.18
C LEU A 377 -11.09 17.98 -4.13
N PRO A 378 -12.15 17.36 -4.69
CA PRO A 378 -13.51 17.88 -4.57
C PRO A 378 -13.97 18.00 -3.11
N LEU A 379 -13.83 16.95 -2.32
CA LEU A 379 -14.17 16.94 -0.89
C LEU A 379 -13.33 17.98 -0.11
N ARG A 380 -12.03 18.07 -0.39
CA ARG A 380 -11.12 19.03 0.28
C ARG A 380 -11.49 20.49 0.00
N LYS A 381 -11.98 20.80 -1.19
CA LYS A 381 -12.51 22.13 -1.54
C LYS A 381 -13.76 22.47 -0.71
N GLU A 382 -14.69 21.54 -0.54
CA GLU A 382 -15.88 21.74 0.27
C GLU A 382 -15.54 21.95 1.75
N ILE A 383 -14.62 21.15 2.28
CA ILE A 383 -14.14 21.29 3.66
C ILE A 383 -13.50 22.68 3.86
N ALA A 384 -12.66 23.14 2.96
CA ALA A 384 -12.05 24.47 3.03
C ALA A 384 -13.12 25.60 2.99
N ALA A 385 -14.11 25.48 2.13
CA ALA A 385 -15.21 26.45 2.02
C ALA A 385 -16.08 26.46 3.29
N GLN A 386 -16.42 25.29 3.83
CA GLN A 386 -17.28 25.18 5.01
C GLN A 386 -16.62 25.72 6.28
N PHE A 387 -15.37 25.31 6.55
CA PHE A 387 -14.74 25.57 7.84
C PHE A 387 -13.85 26.80 7.87
N PHE A 388 -13.27 27.17 6.74
CA PHE A 388 -12.38 28.33 6.65
C PHE A 388 -12.90 29.47 5.79
N HIS A 389 -14.08 29.28 5.16
CA HIS A 389 -14.67 30.26 4.22
C HIS A 389 -13.69 30.65 3.11
N CYS A 390 -12.86 29.70 2.67
CA CYS A 390 -11.85 29.85 1.63
C CYS A 390 -12.20 29.00 0.42
N GLU A 391 -11.99 29.55 -0.77
CA GLU A 391 -11.88 28.74 -1.97
C GLU A 391 -10.55 27.97 -1.97
N GLY A 392 -10.51 26.88 -2.73
CA GLY A 392 -9.31 26.05 -2.81
C GLY A 392 -9.33 24.88 -1.85
N ALA A 393 -8.18 24.30 -1.59
CA ALA A 393 -8.06 23.10 -0.78
C ALA A 393 -6.80 23.09 0.07
N TYR A 394 -6.88 22.48 1.24
CA TYR A 394 -5.71 22.11 2.05
C TYR A 394 -5.74 20.62 2.35
N TYR A 395 -4.61 20.03 2.72
CA TYR A 395 -4.49 18.62 3.04
C TYR A 395 -3.84 18.46 4.42
N PRO A 396 -4.50 17.76 5.36
CA PRO A 396 -3.97 17.55 6.70
C PRO A 396 -2.87 16.48 6.70
N GLU A 397 -2.07 16.45 7.76
CA GLU A 397 -1.02 15.44 7.96
C GLU A 397 -1.58 14.02 7.99
N GLN A 398 -2.72 13.84 8.63
CA GLN A 398 -3.41 12.58 8.79
C GLN A 398 -4.70 12.61 7.97
N ILE A 399 -4.82 11.67 7.03
CA ILE A 399 -5.93 11.68 6.10
C ILE A 399 -6.42 10.26 5.81
N TYR A 400 -7.74 10.10 5.72
CA TYR A 400 -8.34 8.88 5.21
C TYR A 400 -8.12 8.73 3.70
N PRO A 401 -8.14 7.50 3.16
CA PRO A 401 -8.05 7.29 1.72
C PRO A 401 -9.07 8.08 0.90
N TYR A 402 -10.24 8.35 1.46
CA TYR A 402 -11.32 9.12 0.82
C TYR A 402 -11.27 10.63 1.07
N GLY A 403 -10.32 11.12 1.88
CA GLY A 403 -10.00 12.54 1.98
C GLY A 403 -10.53 13.30 3.18
N ALA A 404 -11.18 12.66 4.14
CA ALA A 404 -11.51 13.31 5.41
C ALA A 404 -10.29 13.40 6.33
N ASP A 405 -10.34 14.34 7.30
CA ASP A 405 -9.27 14.51 8.27
C ASP A 405 -9.18 13.30 9.21
N GLY A 406 -7.96 12.89 9.52
CA GLY A 406 -7.72 11.65 10.23
C GLY A 406 -7.92 11.67 11.74
N THR A 407 -8.28 12.78 12.33
CA THR A 407 -8.56 12.85 13.76
C THR A 407 -9.80 13.67 14.01
N ARG A 408 -10.59 13.16 14.93
CA ARG A 408 -11.77 13.86 15.43
C ARG A 408 -11.40 15.19 16.07
N ASP A 409 -12.39 16.07 16.14
CA ASP A 409 -12.33 17.37 16.82
C ASP A 409 -11.28 18.36 16.29
N LYS A 410 -10.39 17.97 15.35
CA LYS A 410 -9.36 18.87 14.81
C LYS A 410 -9.96 20.09 14.13
N MET A 411 -11.01 19.90 13.36
CA MET A 411 -11.71 21.03 12.74
C MET A 411 -12.31 21.94 13.80
N LYS A 412 -12.95 21.38 14.82
CA LYS A 412 -13.47 22.14 15.95
C LYS A 412 -12.36 22.89 16.68
N TRP A 413 -11.25 22.22 16.96
CA TRP A 413 -10.08 22.83 17.59
C TRP A 413 -9.47 23.93 16.73
N ALA A 414 -9.36 23.72 15.41
CA ALA A 414 -8.88 24.74 14.49
C ALA A 414 -9.77 25.99 14.49
N LEU A 415 -11.10 25.82 14.52
CA LEU A 415 -12.05 26.92 14.58
C LEU A 415 -12.00 27.66 15.92
N GLU A 416 -11.72 26.97 17.02
CA GLU A 416 -11.56 27.53 18.36
C GLU A 416 -10.15 28.13 18.59
N GLY A 417 -9.27 28.12 17.60
CA GLY A 417 -7.87 28.58 17.71
C GLY A 417 -6.99 27.68 18.59
N ARG A 418 -7.45 26.45 18.88
CA ARG A 418 -6.66 25.42 19.57
C ARG A 418 -5.96 24.56 18.53
N GLY A 419 -4.67 24.35 18.68
CA GLY A 419 -3.90 23.47 17.83
C GLY A 419 -3.35 22.27 18.58
N ASP A 420 -3.16 21.19 17.89
CA ASP A 420 -2.29 20.09 18.28
C ASP A 420 -1.22 19.90 17.19
N TYR A 421 -0.39 18.87 17.33
CA TYR A 421 0.72 18.60 16.41
C TYR A 421 0.33 18.46 14.93
N ALA A 422 -0.90 18.11 14.61
CA ALA A 422 -1.33 17.90 13.23
C ALA A 422 -2.35 18.94 12.71
N THR A 423 -2.90 19.80 13.61
CA THR A 423 -3.75 20.92 13.21
C THR A 423 -2.89 21.95 12.47
N TYR A 424 -3.33 22.52 11.37
CA TYR A 424 -2.59 23.50 10.54
C TYR A 424 -1.27 22.99 9.92
N HIS A 425 -0.99 21.70 9.94
CA HIS A 425 0.16 21.09 9.29
C HIS A 425 -0.18 20.84 7.81
N TRP A 426 -0.05 21.87 6.96
CA TRP A 426 -0.62 21.89 5.61
C TRP A 426 0.40 21.95 4.47
N GLN A 427 1.72 21.82 4.75
CA GLN A 427 2.74 21.76 3.70
C GLN A 427 2.64 20.53 2.80
N ASN A 428 1.85 19.52 3.18
CA ASN A 428 1.75 18.22 2.53
C ASN A 428 1.52 18.32 1.01
N ALA A 429 0.49 19.10 0.62
CA ALA A 429 0.18 19.27 -0.79
C ALA A 429 1.26 20.08 -1.54
N LEU A 430 1.98 20.99 -0.86
CA LEU A 430 3.10 21.72 -1.46
C LEU A 430 4.23 20.75 -1.84
N GLU A 431 4.53 19.79 -0.97
CA GLU A 431 5.54 18.77 -1.24
C GLU A 431 5.09 17.79 -2.33
N VAL A 432 3.81 17.40 -2.35
CA VAL A 432 3.26 16.57 -3.44
C VAL A 432 3.32 17.29 -4.78
N ILE A 433 2.98 18.59 -4.83
CA ILE A 433 3.13 19.41 -6.04
C ILE A 433 4.59 19.49 -6.48
N SER A 434 5.53 19.60 -5.54
CA SER A 434 6.97 19.56 -5.86
C SER A 434 7.37 18.24 -6.52
N MET A 435 6.92 17.10 -5.97
CA MET A 435 7.16 15.77 -6.59
C MET A 435 6.54 15.66 -7.98
N MET A 436 5.32 16.19 -8.15
CA MET A 436 4.64 16.20 -9.45
C MET A 436 5.39 17.07 -10.49
N LEU A 437 5.95 18.20 -10.05
CA LEU A 437 6.78 19.05 -10.91
C LEU A 437 8.09 18.35 -11.28
N ASP A 438 8.74 17.64 -10.35
CA ASP A 438 9.92 16.84 -10.66
C ASP A 438 9.59 15.71 -11.66
N TYR A 439 8.43 15.04 -11.50
CA TYR A 439 7.94 14.08 -12.50
C TYR A 439 7.77 14.73 -13.88
N TYR A 440 7.15 15.91 -13.94
CA TYR A 440 6.96 16.65 -15.19
C TYR A 440 8.28 17.07 -15.82
N ASP A 441 9.23 17.58 -15.04
CA ASP A 441 10.56 17.99 -15.54
C ASP A 441 11.33 16.81 -16.16
N ILE A 442 11.08 15.58 -15.69
CA ILE A 442 11.73 14.36 -16.22
C ILE A 442 10.99 13.83 -17.46
N THR A 443 9.65 13.87 -17.47
CA THR A 443 8.83 13.19 -18.47
C THR A 443 8.31 14.10 -19.58
N GLU A 444 8.23 15.40 -19.33
CA GLU A 444 7.58 16.41 -20.18
C GLU A 444 6.11 16.05 -20.53
N ASP A 445 5.43 15.27 -19.65
CA ASP A 445 4.05 14.82 -19.86
C ASP A 445 3.05 15.96 -19.70
N MET A 446 2.64 16.56 -20.82
CA MET A 446 1.64 17.62 -20.86
C MET A 446 0.25 17.17 -20.38
N GLY A 447 -0.11 15.90 -20.58
CA GLY A 447 -1.35 15.34 -20.06
C GLY A 447 -1.38 15.31 -18.55
N PHE A 448 -0.27 14.88 -17.92
CA PHE A 448 -0.09 14.91 -16.48
C PHE A 448 -0.08 16.34 -15.92
N LEU A 449 0.59 17.28 -16.59
CA LEU A 449 0.57 18.68 -16.20
C LEU A 449 -0.86 19.21 -16.09
N GLN A 450 -1.67 18.99 -17.10
CA GLN A 450 -3.05 19.52 -17.18
C GLN A 450 -4.02 18.79 -16.22
N SER A 451 -3.87 17.49 -16.05
CA SER A 451 -4.81 16.68 -15.25
C SER A 451 -4.45 16.56 -13.77
N HIS A 452 -3.18 16.74 -13.39
CA HIS A 452 -2.68 16.53 -12.03
C HIS A 452 -2.10 17.80 -11.40
N ILE A 453 -1.11 18.42 -12.04
CA ILE A 453 -0.37 19.53 -11.43
C ILE A 453 -1.26 20.77 -11.31
N LEU A 454 -1.80 21.25 -12.43
CA LEU A 454 -2.54 22.52 -12.44
C LEU A 454 -3.77 22.50 -11.53
N PRO A 455 -4.64 21.46 -11.52
CA PRO A 455 -5.81 21.46 -10.64
C PRO A 455 -5.48 21.44 -9.16
N LEU A 456 -4.42 20.71 -8.76
CA LEU A 456 -3.97 20.65 -7.37
C LEU A 456 -3.30 21.96 -6.95
N ALA A 457 -2.36 22.46 -7.76
CA ALA A 457 -1.62 23.69 -7.47
C ALA A 457 -2.54 24.91 -7.37
N GLU A 458 -3.48 25.05 -8.30
CA GLU A 458 -4.48 26.14 -8.26
C GLU A 458 -5.27 26.12 -6.94
N ALA A 459 -5.80 24.96 -6.57
CA ALA A 459 -6.62 24.85 -5.37
C ALA A 459 -5.81 25.11 -4.09
N VAL A 460 -4.59 24.57 -4.00
CA VAL A 460 -3.75 24.72 -2.81
C VAL A 460 -3.26 26.15 -2.67
N ILE A 461 -2.72 26.75 -3.72
CA ILE A 461 -2.24 28.14 -3.66
C ILE A 461 -3.38 29.12 -3.37
N ARG A 462 -4.57 28.91 -3.97
CA ARG A 462 -5.76 29.74 -3.70
C ARG A 462 -6.19 29.69 -2.23
N PHE A 463 -6.17 28.51 -1.61
CA PHE A 463 -6.42 28.37 -0.18
C PHE A 463 -5.43 29.20 0.65
N TYR A 464 -4.13 29.13 0.38
CA TYR A 464 -3.13 29.93 1.09
C TYR A 464 -3.35 31.43 0.91
N ILE A 465 -3.66 31.88 -0.30
CA ILE A 465 -3.99 33.28 -0.58
C ILE A 465 -5.17 33.73 0.26
N GLN A 466 -6.28 33.05 0.21
CA GLN A 466 -7.50 33.47 0.90
C GLN A 466 -7.40 33.35 2.41
N ARG A 467 -6.75 32.32 2.91
CA ARG A 467 -6.61 32.07 4.35
C ARG A 467 -5.64 33.03 5.04
N TYR A 468 -4.55 33.41 4.36
CA TYR A 468 -3.43 34.06 5.01
C TYR A 468 -3.07 35.46 4.50
N SER A 469 -3.74 35.97 3.46
CA SER A 469 -3.49 37.35 3.00
C SER A 469 -4.01 38.38 4.01
N LYS A 470 -3.16 39.36 4.32
CA LYS A 470 -3.46 40.55 5.14
C LYS A 470 -3.00 41.80 4.39
N GLY A 471 -3.91 42.36 3.58
CA GLY A 471 -3.59 43.44 2.66
C GLY A 471 -2.61 42.98 1.58
N ASN A 472 -1.42 43.58 1.53
CA ASN A 472 -0.37 43.28 0.55
C ASN A 472 0.71 42.32 1.08
N LYS A 473 0.45 41.60 2.17
CA LYS A 473 1.35 40.65 2.81
C LYS A 473 0.62 39.37 3.12
N MET A 474 1.35 38.26 3.17
CA MET A 474 0.88 36.99 3.68
C MET A 474 1.45 36.76 5.08
N VAL A 475 0.59 36.32 6.02
CA VAL A 475 0.96 35.97 7.39
C VAL A 475 0.34 34.62 7.72
N LEU A 476 1.16 33.57 7.70
CA LEU A 476 0.72 32.19 7.96
C LEU A 476 0.52 32.01 9.47
N SER A 477 -0.64 32.42 9.98
CA SER A 477 -0.98 32.35 11.41
C SER A 477 -2.51 32.22 11.62
N PRO A 478 -3.01 31.25 12.43
CA PRO A 478 -2.22 30.20 13.08
C PRO A 478 -1.71 29.18 12.07
N SER A 479 -0.54 28.57 12.36
CA SER A 479 0.06 27.51 11.58
C SER A 479 0.90 26.59 12.48
N ASN A 480 1.34 25.45 11.98
CA ASN A 480 2.24 24.55 12.70
C ASN A 480 3.52 24.34 11.92
N ALA A 481 4.63 24.20 12.65
CA ALA A 481 5.89 23.73 12.12
C ALA A 481 6.12 22.29 12.59
N LEU A 482 5.79 21.33 11.72
CA LEU A 482 5.82 19.91 12.01
C LEU A 482 5.06 19.58 13.33
N GLU A 483 5.51 18.59 14.04
CA GLU A 483 4.95 18.18 15.34
C GLU A 483 5.50 18.98 16.52
N THR A 484 6.46 19.86 16.30
CA THR A 484 7.23 20.51 17.37
C THR A 484 6.70 21.87 17.77
N PHE A 485 6.35 22.73 16.81
CA PHE A 485 5.89 24.09 17.08
C PHE A 485 4.45 24.28 16.63
N TRP A 486 3.55 24.36 17.60
CA TRP A 486 2.11 24.51 17.39
C TRP A 486 1.66 25.98 17.49
N ASN A 487 0.64 26.33 16.73
CA ASN A 487 0.09 27.69 16.66
C ASN A 487 1.15 28.76 16.41
N CYS A 488 2.17 28.43 15.64
CA CYS A 488 3.23 29.35 15.26
C CYS A 488 2.78 30.34 14.17
N THR A 489 3.63 31.29 13.88
CA THR A 489 3.45 32.26 12.80
C THR A 489 4.59 32.11 11.79
N ASN A 490 4.27 32.01 10.50
CA ASN A 490 5.21 31.92 9.41
C ASN A 490 6.19 30.72 9.53
N PRO A 491 5.70 29.49 9.61
CA PRO A 491 6.58 28.32 9.67
C PRO A 491 7.42 28.19 8.40
N ALA A 492 8.68 27.82 8.59
CA ALA A 492 9.69 27.79 7.51
C ALA A 492 9.32 26.84 6.38
N GLU A 493 8.80 25.64 6.69
CA GLU A 493 8.48 24.60 5.70
C GLU A 493 7.35 25.00 4.76
N GLN A 494 6.31 25.70 5.25
CA GLN A 494 5.21 26.15 4.39
C GLN A 494 5.65 27.31 3.51
N ILE A 495 6.46 28.26 4.04
CA ILE A 495 7.04 29.34 3.26
C ILE A 495 7.99 28.78 2.19
N ALA A 496 8.88 27.86 2.57
CA ALA A 496 9.83 27.22 1.66
C ALA A 496 9.11 26.47 0.53
N GLY A 497 8.04 25.72 0.88
CA GLY A 497 7.21 25.02 -0.10
C GLY A 497 6.63 25.98 -1.15
N LEU A 498 6.00 27.09 -0.73
CA LEU A 498 5.45 28.09 -1.63
C LEU A 498 6.53 28.80 -2.46
N LEU A 499 7.65 29.18 -1.83
CA LEU A 499 8.80 29.77 -2.53
C LEU A 499 9.42 28.83 -3.57
N HIS A 500 9.35 27.53 -3.35
CA HIS A 500 9.87 26.52 -4.26
C HIS A 500 8.94 26.23 -5.44
N ILE A 501 7.65 26.01 -5.18
CA ILE A 501 6.73 25.58 -6.24
C ILE A 501 6.27 26.75 -7.14
N ILE A 502 6.02 27.95 -6.60
CA ILE A 502 5.43 29.05 -7.39
C ILE A 502 6.31 29.46 -8.56
N PRO A 503 7.62 29.70 -8.42
CA PRO A 503 8.47 30.03 -9.57
C PRO A 503 8.44 28.95 -10.66
N ARG A 504 8.52 27.68 -10.28
CA ARG A 504 8.44 26.54 -11.23
C ARG A 504 7.11 26.51 -11.97
N LEU A 505 6.00 26.76 -11.27
CA LEU A 505 4.67 26.85 -11.88
C LEU A 505 4.54 28.05 -12.83
N LEU A 506 5.19 29.20 -12.53
CA LEU A 506 5.21 30.37 -13.40
C LEU A 506 6.04 30.14 -14.68
N ASP A 507 7.01 29.24 -14.65
CA ASP A 507 7.82 28.86 -15.81
C ASP A 507 7.12 27.82 -16.72
N LEU A 508 5.95 27.29 -16.33
CA LEU A 508 5.22 26.33 -17.14
C LEU A 508 4.74 26.91 -18.45
N PRO A 509 4.74 26.11 -19.55
CA PRO A 509 4.20 26.52 -20.83
C PRO A 509 2.69 26.74 -20.74
N ASP A 510 2.18 27.65 -21.54
CA ASP A 510 0.74 27.90 -21.75
C ASP A 510 -0.07 28.17 -20.47
N LEU A 511 0.59 28.67 -19.39
CA LEU A 511 -0.10 29.01 -18.16
C LEU A 511 -1.09 30.16 -18.41
N GLU A 512 -2.36 29.94 -18.02
CA GLU A 512 -3.43 30.93 -18.15
C GLU A 512 -3.04 32.26 -17.49
N ARG A 513 -3.34 33.37 -18.17
CA ARG A 513 -2.94 34.71 -17.71
C ARG A 513 -3.51 35.06 -16.32
N GLY A 514 -4.72 34.59 -15.99
CA GLY A 514 -5.35 34.81 -14.70
C GLY A 514 -4.59 34.11 -13.56
N LEU A 515 -4.26 32.84 -13.75
CA LEU A 515 -3.48 32.05 -12.80
C LEU A 515 -2.07 32.62 -12.63
N ARG A 516 -1.41 33.02 -13.73
CA ARG A 516 -0.09 33.65 -13.68
C ARG A 516 -0.10 34.89 -12.79
N GLN A 517 -1.07 35.78 -12.98
CA GLN A 517 -1.17 37.02 -12.18
C GLN A 517 -1.48 36.71 -10.70
N GLU A 518 -2.34 35.74 -10.42
CA GLU A 518 -2.67 35.31 -9.06
C GLU A 518 -1.43 34.76 -8.35
N TRP A 519 -0.65 33.91 -9.01
CA TRP A 519 0.55 33.29 -8.42
C TRP A 519 1.72 34.27 -8.28
N GLU A 520 1.92 35.18 -9.23
CA GLU A 520 2.89 36.28 -9.09
C GLU A 520 2.57 37.19 -7.91
N ASN A 521 1.27 37.46 -7.69
CA ASN A 521 0.83 38.25 -6.54
C ASN A 521 1.07 37.49 -5.24
N CYS A 522 0.74 36.18 -5.20
CA CYS A 522 1.02 35.32 -4.07
C CYS A 522 2.51 35.34 -3.70
N TYR A 523 3.38 35.12 -4.69
CA TYR A 523 4.83 35.09 -4.47
C TYR A 523 5.36 36.38 -3.86
N ARG A 524 4.88 37.54 -4.34
CA ARG A 524 5.26 38.86 -3.81
C ARG A 524 4.79 39.11 -2.37
N MET A 525 3.73 38.46 -1.93
CA MET A 525 3.18 38.59 -0.58
C MET A 525 3.85 37.66 0.45
N LEU A 526 4.63 36.69 0.01
CA LEU A 526 5.24 35.71 0.91
C LEU A 526 6.17 36.39 1.93
N PRO A 527 6.14 35.99 3.20
CA PRO A 527 7.12 36.45 4.17
C PRO A 527 8.49 35.84 3.88
N PRO A 528 9.58 36.49 4.32
CA PRO A 528 10.91 35.89 4.23
C PRO A 528 10.98 34.62 5.10
N LEU A 529 11.88 33.70 4.72
CA LEU A 529 12.21 32.56 5.57
C LEU A 529 12.73 33.05 6.91
N PRO A 530 12.25 32.50 8.04
CA PRO A 530 12.78 32.81 9.35
C PRO A 530 14.17 32.18 9.51
N PHE A 531 15.17 33.01 9.61
CA PHE A 531 16.52 32.59 9.99
C PHE A 531 16.83 33.20 11.36
N ASP A 532 17.49 32.43 12.22
CA ASP A 532 18.07 32.95 13.45
C ASP A 532 19.15 33.95 13.10
N ALA A 533 19.14 35.12 13.77
CA ALA A 533 20.08 36.19 13.57
C ALA A 533 21.43 35.90 14.22
#